data_508f46a16b6cfadb30bdc3d0db229b59
#
_entry.id   508f46a16b6cfadb30bdc3d0db229b59
#
_cell.length_a   1.000
_cell.length_b   1.000
_cell.length_c   1.000
_cell.angle_alpha   90.00
_cell.angle_beta   90.00
_cell.angle_gamma   90.00
#
_symmetry.space_group_name_H-M   'P 1'
#
loop_
_entity.id
_entity.type
_entity.pdbx_description
1 polymer ?
#
loop_
_entity_poly.entity_id
_entity_poly.type
_entity_poly.pdbx_seq_one_letter_code
_entity_poly.pdbx_strand_id
1 'polypeptide(L)'
;MYRHLRLAVVIPAYNESRKIAATVASVPGIADHIVVVDDASSDDTSAQAHAAGLRRAAPDRVHVARHASNRGVGAAIATGYRHALELGADVAVVMAGDGQMDPRDLPSLLAPLAADEADYVKGNRFLHPDVWTAMPASRIVGNVLLSAATRVTSGYGHIFDSQCGYTAIHRRALGSIDLDAVWARYGYPNDLLSRLRVAGVRVVDVPVRPIYGEHWRSGINFGTAFHPIPWVLLRSWGTRLAAQLRNARRD
;
A
#
# COMPACT_ATOMS: atom_id res chain seq x y z
N MET A 1 -18.24 2.64 -7.74
CA MET A 1 -18.02 1.24 -8.23
C MET A 1 -17.23 1.27 -9.52
N TYR A 2 -16.17 0.47 -9.62
CA TYR A 2 -15.37 0.32 -10.84
C TYR A 2 -15.77 -0.98 -11.55
N ARG A 3 -16.40 -0.86 -12.73
CA ARG A 3 -17.04 -2.01 -13.41
C ARG A 3 -18.02 -2.70 -12.43
N HIS A 4 -17.73 -3.93 -11.98
CA HIS A 4 -18.54 -4.71 -11.03
C HIS A 4 -17.97 -4.76 -9.61
N LEU A 5 -16.83 -4.07 -9.35
CA LEU A 5 -16.12 -4.10 -8.06
C LEU A 5 -16.48 -2.90 -7.19
N ARG A 6 -16.82 -3.14 -5.94
CA ARG A 6 -16.91 -2.11 -4.89
C ARG A 6 -15.49 -1.75 -4.44
N LEU A 7 -15.17 -0.48 -4.47
CA LEU A 7 -13.83 0.04 -4.23
C LEU A 7 -13.75 0.82 -2.94
N ALA A 8 -12.84 0.45 -2.04
CA ALA A 8 -12.41 1.28 -0.92
C ALA A 8 -10.99 1.81 -1.15
N VAL A 9 -10.79 3.12 -1.01
CA VAL A 9 -9.45 3.73 -0.97
C VAL A 9 -9.03 3.90 0.47
N VAL A 10 -7.95 3.25 0.87
CA VAL A 10 -7.34 3.30 2.19
C VAL A 10 -6.23 4.33 2.20
N ILE A 11 -6.33 5.33 3.08
CA ILE A 11 -5.37 6.43 3.18
C ILE A 11 -4.72 6.39 4.57
N PRO A 12 -3.56 5.71 4.74
CA PRO A 12 -2.80 5.82 5.98
C PRO A 12 -2.20 7.22 6.09
N ALA A 13 -2.32 7.84 7.26
CA ALA A 13 -1.84 9.20 7.52
C ALA A 13 -1.19 9.31 8.90
N TYR A 14 -0.08 10.05 8.98
CA TYR A 14 0.57 10.42 10.22
C TYR A 14 1.26 11.78 10.08
N ASN A 15 0.73 12.81 10.78
CA ASN A 15 1.18 14.20 10.68
C ASN A 15 1.16 14.76 9.25
N GLU A 16 0.02 14.56 8.56
CA GLU A 16 -0.21 15.00 7.18
C GLU A 16 -1.28 16.11 7.09
N SER A 17 -1.49 16.91 8.13
CA SER A 17 -2.53 17.95 8.18
C SER A 17 -2.51 18.90 6.98
N ARG A 18 -1.33 19.16 6.39
CA ARG A 18 -1.18 20.06 5.23
C ARG A 18 -1.63 19.43 3.91
N LYS A 19 -1.65 18.11 3.80
CA LYS A 19 -1.86 17.39 2.53
C LYS A 19 -3.11 16.53 2.53
N ILE A 20 -3.54 16.02 3.69
CA ILE A 20 -4.60 15.03 3.80
C ILE A 20 -5.92 15.51 3.16
N ALA A 21 -6.26 16.78 3.32
CA ALA A 21 -7.48 17.33 2.73
C ALA A 21 -7.45 17.27 1.19
N ALA A 22 -6.32 17.63 0.58
CA ALA A 22 -6.13 17.56 -0.86
C ALA A 22 -6.13 16.09 -1.34
N THR A 23 -5.51 15.18 -0.59
CA THR A 23 -5.49 13.75 -0.90
C THR A 23 -6.90 13.16 -0.86
N VAL A 24 -7.68 13.42 0.19
CA VAL A 24 -9.09 12.99 0.26
C VAL A 24 -9.90 13.56 -0.90
N ALA A 25 -9.74 14.85 -1.21
CA ALA A 25 -10.45 15.50 -2.32
C ALA A 25 -10.07 14.93 -3.69
N SER A 26 -8.83 14.48 -3.88
CA SER A 26 -8.33 13.95 -5.16
C SER A 26 -8.82 12.54 -5.49
N VAL A 27 -9.33 11.79 -4.51
CA VAL A 27 -9.84 10.42 -4.74
C VAL A 27 -10.99 10.48 -5.75
N PRO A 28 -10.91 9.75 -6.88
CA PRO A 28 -11.94 9.80 -7.92
C PRO A 28 -13.30 9.28 -7.44
N GLY A 29 -14.38 9.78 -8.05
CA GLY A 29 -15.76 9.40 -7.72
C GLY A 29 -16.12 7.93 -7.95
N ILE A 30 -15.23 7.16 -8.61
CA ILE A 30 -15.37 5.71 -8.78
C ILE A 30 -15.16 4.93 -7.45
N ALA A 31 -14.52 5.55 -6.44
CA ALA A 31 -14.37 4.97 -5.12
C ALA A 31 -15.73 4.99 -4.39
N ASP A 32 -16.15 3.83 -3.91
CA ASP A 32 -17.39 3.69 -3.13
C ASP A 32 -17.16 4.15 -1.68
N HIS A 33 -15.95 3.89 -1.14
CA HIS A 33 -15.56 4.29 0.20
C HIS A 33 -14.14 4.86 0.22
N ILE A 34 -13.89 5.79 1.14
CA ILE A 34 -12.58 6.33 1.47
C ILE A 34 -12.36 6.09 2.96
N VAL A 35 -11.34 5.34 3.32
CA VAL A 35 -10.99 5.01 4.70
C VAL A 35 -9.68 5.69 5.05
N VAL A 36 -9.74 6.79 5.76
CA VAL A 36 -8.56 7.46 6.31
C VAL A 36 -8.22 6.83 7.65
N VAL A 37 -6.98 6.38 7.82
CA VAL A 37 -6.49 5.84 9.09
C VAL A 37 -5.40 6.77 9.63
N ASP A 38 -5.75 7.57 10.62
CA ASP A 38 -4.83 8.45 11.35
C ASP A 38 -4.08 7.64 12.41
N ASP A 39 -2.78 7.45 12.21
CA ASP A 39 -1.92 6.69 13.10
C ASP A 39 -1.43 7.51 14.31
N ALA A 40 -2.39 8.10 15.05
CA ALA A 40 -2.18 8.93 16.23
C ALA A 40 -1.36 10.21 15.94
N SER A 41 -1.75 10.96 14.91
CA SER A 41 -1.13 12.27 14.60
C SER A 41 -1.21 13.23 15.78
N SER A 42 -0.17 14.03 15.94
CA SER A 42 -0.10 15.12 16.92
C SER A 42 -0.60 16.46 16.36
N ASP A 43 -0.87 16.51 15.05
CA ASP A 43 -1.40 17.67 14.34
C ASP A 43 -2.89 17.48 13.98
N ASP A 44 -3.45 18.40 13.20
CA ASP A 44 -4.86 18.42 12.81
C ASP A 44 -5.22 17.43 11.68
N THR A 45 -4.43 16.39 11.44
CA THR A 45 -4.65 15.43 10.34
C THR A 45 -6.06 14.86 10.34
N SER A 46 -6.55 14.32 11.47
CA SER A 46 -7.93 13.79 11.58
C SER A 46 -9.00 14.84 11.29
N ALA A 47 -8.87 16.03 11.87
CA ALA A 47 -9.83 17.11 11.68
C ALA A 47 -9.90 17.56 10.21
N GLN A 48 -8.74 17.69 9.54
CA GLN A 48 -8.67 18.04 8.13
C GLN A 48 -9.25 16.94 7.23
N ALA A 49 -9.04 15.67 7.56
CA ALA A 49 -9.64 14.55 6.83
C ALA A 49 -11.16 14.55 6.93
N HIS A 50 -11.72 14.73 8.13
CA HIS A 50 -13.16 14.86 8.34
C HIS A 50 -13.74 16.05 7.56
N ALA A 51 -13.13 17.23 7.70
CA ALA A 51 -13.58 18.43 7.00
C ALA A 51 -13.53 18.28 5.47
N ALA A 52 -12.55 17.58 4.94
CA ALA A 52 -12.46 17.27 3.51
C ALA A 52 -13.58 16.29 3.10
N GLY A 53 -13.87 15.29 3.91
CA GLY A 53 -14.98 14.36 3.71
C GLY A 53 -16.32 15.06 3.58
N LEU A 54 -16.63 15.97 4.51
CA LEU A 54 -17.89 16.75 4.53
C LEU A 54 -18.07 17.63 3.27
N ARG A 55 -16.99 18.01 2.60
CA ARG A 55 -17.04 18.80 1.35
C ARG A 55 -17.25 17.98 0.10
N ARG A 56 -17.23 16.66 0.19
CA ARG A 56 -17.48 15.77 -0.96
C ARG A 56 -18.97 15.67 -1.27
N ALA A 57 -19.29 15.32 -2.51
CA ALA A 57 -20.68 15.09 -2.95
C ALA A 57 -21.36 13.93 -2.21
N ALA A 58 -20.61 13.02 -1.61
CA ALA A 58 -21.10 11.89 -0.80
C ALA A 58 -20.25 11.78 0.48
N PRO A 59 -20.53 12.59 1.51
CA PRO A 59 -19.75 12.63 2.75
C PRO A 59 -19.74 11.31 3.52
N ASP A 60 -20.82 10.57 3.50
CA ASP A 60 -21.04 9.27 4.13
C ASP A 60 -20.13 8.16 3.58
N ARG A 61 -19.46 8.39 2.47
CA ARG A 61 -18.44 7.47 1.93
C ARG A 61 -17.04 7.68 2.53
N VAL A 62 -16.85 8.72 3.36
CA VAL A 62 -15.56 9.02 3.98
C VAL A 62 -15.59 8.63 5.46
N HIS A 63 -14.75 7.66 5.78
CA HIS A 63 -14.61 7.10 7.13
C HIS A 63 -13.24 7.47 7.67
N VAL A 64 -13.18 8.02 8.89
CA VAL A 64 -11.92 8.36 9.54
C VAL A 64 -11.79 7.53 10.82
N ALA A 65 -10.78 6.65 10.84
CA ALA A 65 -10.39 5.89 12.01
C ALA A 65 -9.10 6.49 12.60
N ARG A 66 -8.99 6.54 13.93
CA ARG A 66 -7.78 7.02 14.60
C ARG A 66 -7.26 5.98 15.57
N HIS A 67 -5.95 5.71 15.51
CA HIS A 67 -5.28 4.89 16.51
C HIS A 67 -5.05 5.65 17.82
N ALA A 68 -5.08 4.96 18.94
CA ALA A 68 -4.78 5.55 20.25
C ALA A 68 -3.27 5.88 20.42
N SER A 69 -2.41 5.19 19.70
CA SER A 69 -0.95 5.41 19.67
C SER A 69 -0.39 5.10 18.28
N ASN A 70 0.76 5.66 17.93
CA ASN A 70 1.41 5.38 16.65
C ASN A 70 1.85 3.92 16.56
N ARG A 71 1.21 3.17 15.68
CA ARG A 71 1.45 1.73 15.44
C ARG A 71 2.27 1.47 14.18
N GLY A 72 2.42 2.48 13.33
CA GLY A 72 3.18 2.44 12.08
C GLY A 72 2.30 2.21 10.84
N VAL A 73 2.86 2.57 9.69
CA VAL A 73 2.15 2.60 8.40
C VAL A 73 1.54 1.26 8.02
N GLY A 74 2.21 0.14 8.29
CA GLY A 74 1.69 -1.20 8.01
C GLY A 74 0.46 -1.53 8.88
N ALA A 75 0.47 -1.12 10.17
CA ALA A 75 -0.69 -1.28 11.04
C ALA A 75 -1.86 -0.39 10.60
N ALA A 76 -1.59 0.84 10.17
CA ALA A 76 -2.62 1.74 9.64
C ALA A 76 -3.27 1.14 8.38
N ILE A 77 -2.48 0.59 7.47
CA ILE A 77 -2.98 -0.08 6.26
C ILE A 77 -3.80 -1.32 6.64
N ALA A 78 -3.32 -2.17 7.57
CA ALA A 78 -4.06 -3.34 8.01
C ALA A 78 -5.41 -2.96 8.65
N THR A 79 -5.45 -1.89 9.43
CA THR A 79 -6.71 -1.32 9.96
C THR A 79 -7.62 -0.87 8.83
N GLY A 80 -7.09 -0.14 7.85
CA GLY A 80 -7.87 0.30 6.68
C GLY A 80 -8.42 -0.85 5.84
N TYR A 81 -7.66 -1.94 5.68
CA TYR A 81 -8.13 -3.15 4.99
C TYR A 81 -9.29 -3.82 5.73
N ARG A 82 -9.26 -3.90 7.07
CA ARG A 82 -10.39 -4.43 7.85
C ARG A 82 -11.63 -3.58 7.67
N HIS A 83 -11.51 -2.27 7.79
CA HIS A 83 -12.63 -1.34 7.54
C HIS A 83 -13.18 -1.48 6.12
N ALA A 84 -12.32 -1.61 5.11
CA ALA A 84 -12.75 -1.84 3.73
C ALA A 84 -13.58 -3.14 3.59
N LEU A 85 -13.15 -4.22 4.24
CA LEU A 85 -13.90 -5.49 4.27
C LEU A 85 -15.23 -5.37 5.00
N GLU A 86 -15.29 -4.67 6.14
CA GLU A 86 -16.50 -4.39 6.91
C GLU A 86 -17.53 -3.58 6.10
N LEU A 87 -17.05 -2.63 5.28
CA LEU A 87 -17.87 -1.84 4.36
C LEU A 87 -18.30 -2.63 3.10
N GLY A 88 -17.92 -3.89 2.99
CA GLY A 88 -18.28 -4.74 1.87
C GLY A 88 -17.53 -4.46 0.58
N ALA A 89 -16.35 -3.81 0.65
CA ALA A 89 -15.52 -3.59 -0.53
C ALA A 89 -14.99 -4.91 -1.11
N ASP A 90 -14.96 -5.00 -2.43
CA ASP A 90 -14.34 -6.11 -3.16
C ASP A 90 -12.85 -5.89 -3.35
N VAL A 91 -12.45 -4.63 -3.46
CA VAL A 91 -11.06 -4.21 -3.66
C VAL A 91 -10.72 -3.06 -2.70
N ALA A 92 -9.58 -3.17 -2.03
CA ALA A 92 -8.98 -2.08 -1.28
C ALA A 92 -7.74 -1.56 -2.00
N VAL A 93 -7.65 -0.24 -2.18
CA VAL A 93 -6.50 0.46 -2.77
C VAL A 93 -5.81 1.29 -1.72
N VAL A 94 -4.49 1.18 -1.59
CA VAL A 94 -3.71 2.06 -0.70
C VAL A 94 -3.28 3.30 -1.46
N MET A 95 -3.64 4.46 -0.94
CA MET A 95 -3.21 5.79 -1.41
C MET A 95 -2.66 6.57 -0.23
N ALA A 96 -1.35 6.85 -0.20
CA ALA A 96 -0.74 7.54 0.94
C ALA A 96 -1.26 8.98 1.11
N GLY A 97 -1.41 9.41 2.37
CA GLY A 97 -1.90 10.75 2.73
C GLY A 97 -0.98 11.92 2.33
N ASP A 98 0.22 11.62 1.86
CA ASP A 98 1.27 12.57 1.47
C ASP A 98 1.11 13.14 0.05
N GLY A 99 0.12 12.68 -0.72
CA GLY A 99 -0.17 13.16 -2.08
C GLY A 99 0.82 12.66 -3.14
N GLN A 100 1.63 11.64 -2.87
CA GLN A 100 2.61 11.11 -3.83
C GLN A 100 2.05 10.07 -4.81
N MET A 101 0.77 9.77 -4.75
CA MET A 101 0.10 8.79 -5.61
C MET A 101 -0.90 9.48 -6.51
N ASP A 102 -0.71 9.37 -7.83
CA ASP A 102 -1.57 10.02 -8.81
C ASP A 102 -2.91 9.27 -8.91
N PRO A 103 -4.03 9.93 -8.61
CA PRO A 103 -5.35 9.31 -8.75
C PRO A 103 -5.66 8.85 -10.18
N ARG A 104 -5.00 9.43 -11.19
CA ARG A 104 -5.15 9.04 -12.60
C ARG A 104 -4.61 7.64 -12.89
N ASP A 105 -3.74 7.11 -12.05
CA ASP A 105 -3.20 5.75 -12.19
C ASP A 105 -4.11 4.67 -11.55
N LEU A 106 -5.16 5.09 -10.82
CA LEU A 106 -6.10 4.17 -10.18
C LEU A 106 -6.75 3.15 -11.15
N PRO A 107 -7.20 3.53 -12.35
CA PRO A 107 -7.72 2.55 -13.32
C PRO A 107 -6.69 1.47 -13.71
N SER A 108 -5.40 1.81 -13.82
CA SER A 108 -4.34 0.85 -14.14
C SER A 108 -4.15 -0.20 -13.03
N LEU A 109 -4.28 0.22 -11.77
CA LEU A 109 -4.24 -0.70 -10.62
C LEU A 109 -5.47 -1.62 -10.55
N LEU A 110 -6.62 -1.13 -11.00
CA LEU A 110 -7.89 -1.86 -10.91
C LEU A 110 -8.12 -2.82 -12.09
N ALA A 111 -7.55 -2.53 -13.25
CA ALA A 111 -7.82 -3.29 -14.48
C ALA A 111 -7.49 -4.78 -14.35
N PRO A 112 -6.32 -5.21 -13.83
CA PRO A 112 -6.00 -6.64 -13.69
C PRO A 112 -6.91 -7.36 -12.68
N LEU A 113 -7.37 -6.66 -11.62
CA LEU A 113 -8.32 -7.22 -10.65
C LEU A 113 -9.70 -7.42 -11.26
N ALA A 114 -10.16 -6.44 -12.04
CA ALA A 114 -11.46 -6.50 -12.71
C ALA A 114 -11.49 -7.52 -13.88
N ALA A 115 -10.34 -7.84 -14.46
CA ALA A 115 -10.18 -8.88 -15.48
C ALA A 115 -9.92 -10.28 -14.89
N ASP A 116 -9.85 -10.39 -13.56
CA ASP A 116 -9.48 -11.62 -12.84
C ASP A 116 -8.09 -12.19 -13.22
N GLU A 117 -7.18 -11.30 -13.62
CA GLU A 117 -5.79 -11.65 -13.95
C GLU A 117 -4.89 -11.67 -12.73
N ALA A 118 -5.25 -10.91 -11.68
CA ALA A 118 -4.50 -10.79 -10.44
C ALA A 118 -5.42 -10.71 -9.21
N ASP A 119 -4.84 -10.93 -8.03
CA ASP A 119 -5.49 -10.76 -6.73
C ASP A 119 -4.85 -9.61 -5.93
N TYR A 120 -3.62 -9.26 -6.28
CA TYR A 120 -2.89 -8.10 -5.78
C TYR A 120 -2.14 -7.41 -6.91
N VAL A 121 -2.32 -6.10 -7.04
CA VAL A 121 -1.66 -5.27 -8.04
C VAL A 121 -0.78 -4.26 -7.36
N LYS A 122 0.45 -4.15 -7.82
CA LYS A 122 1.45 -3.27 -7.28
C LYS A 122 1.85 -2.22 -8.30
N GLY A 123 1.81 -0.94 -7.91
CA GLY A 123 2.37 0.13 -8.71
C GLY A 123 3.89 -0.03 -8.86
N ASN A 124 4.40 0.18 -10.06
CA ASN A 124 5.82 0.12 -10.37
C ASN A 124 6.22 1.40 -11.13
N ARG A 125 6.95 2.27 -10.45
CA ARG A 125 7.43 3.56 -11.00
C ARG A 125 8.50 3.37 -12.07
N PHE A 126 9.24 2.26 -12.03
CA PHE A 126 10.28 1.93 -13.02
C PHE A 126 9.72 1.55 -14.38
N LEU A 127 8.43 1.21 -14.47
CA LEU A 127 7.73 0.99 -15.74
C LEU A 127 7.22 2.31 -16.37
N HIS A 128 7.27 3.44 -15.65
CA HIS A 128 6.85 4.73 -16.16
C HIS A 128 8.05 5.48 -16.78
N PRO A 129 7.93 6.07 -17.98
CA PRO A 129 9.05 6.73 -18.66
C PRO A 129 9.66 7.88 -17.84
N ASP A 130 8.86 8.60 -17.07
CA ASP A 130 9.31 9.74 -16.27
C ASP A 130 10.17 9.36 -15.05
N VAL A 131 10.37 8.08 -14.76
CA VAL A 131 11.15 7.65 -13.58
C VAL A 131 12.57 8.22 -13.57
N TRP A 132 13.20 8.28 -14.75
CA TRP A 132 14.59 8.72 -14.90
C TRP A 132 14.79 10.22 -14.73
N THR A 133 13.74 11.01 -14.95
CA THR A 133 13.75 12.47 -14.80
C THR A 133 13.17 12.93 -13.46
N ALA A 134 12.18 12.22 -12.93
CA ALA A 134 11.49 12.59 -11.70
C ALA A 134 12.14 12.02 -10.43
N MET A 135 12.70 10.80 -10.49
CA MET A 135 13.24 10.14 -9.31
C MET A 135 14.72 10.50 -9.09
N PRO A 136 15.13 10.98 -7.89
CA PRO A 136 16.53 11.22 -7.56
C PRO A 136 17.40 9.97 -7.74
N ALA A 137 18.62 10.11 -8.29
CA ALA A 137 19.50 8.98 -8.61
C ALA A 137 19.82 8.08 -7.39
N SER A 138 20.01 8.65 -6.22
CA SER A 138 20.24 7.90 -4.97
C SER A 138 19.04 6.99 -4.63
N ARG A 139 17.83 7.43 -4.97
CA ARG A 139 16.59 6.66 -4.81
C ARG A 139 16.48 5.54 -5.83
N ILE A 140 16.86 5.79 -7.07
CA ILE A 140 16.89 4.76 -8.10
C ILE A 140 17.78 3.61 -7.62
N VAL A 141 19.01 3.89 -7.22
CA VAL A 141 19.95 2.87 -6.73
C VAL A 141 19.39 2.13 -5.50
N GLY A 142 18.94 2.86 -4.48
CA GLY A 142 18.39 2.25 -3.26
C GLY A 142 17.17 1.38 -3.54
N ASN A 143 16.23 1.85 -4.37
CA ASN A 143 15.03 1.10 -4.72
C ASN A 143 15.35 -0.14 -5.57
N VAL A 144 16.31 -0.06 -6.51
CA VAL A 144 16.75 -1.21 -7.31
C VAL A 144 17.34 -2.30 -6.42
N LEU A 145 18.27 -1.94 -5.52
CA LEU A 145 18.89 -2.90 -4.60
C LEU A 145 17.86 -3.55 -3.67
N LEU A 146 16.96 -2.74 -3.11
CA LEU A 146 15.94 -3.24 -2.21
C LEU A 146 14.89 -4.10 -2.94
N SER A 147 14.54 -3.73 -4.17
CA SER A 147 13.64 -4.53 -5.01
C SER A 147 14.28 -5.87 -5.40
N ALA A 148 15.57 -5.89 -5.74
CA ALA A 148 16.30 -7.13 -6.00
C ALA A 148 16.28 -8.06 -4.76
N ALA A 149 16.58 -7.53 -3.58
CA ALA A 149 16.51 -8.29 -2.34
C ALA A 149 15.08 -8.80 -2.06
N THR A 150 14.06 -7.96 -2.29
CA THR A 150 12.65 -8.35 -2.11
C THR A 150 12.22 -9.45 -3.08
N ARG A 151 12.64 -9.42 -4.33
CA ARG A 151 12.36 -10.51 -5.31
C ARG A 151 12.81 -11.86 -4.79
N VAL A 152 14.01 -11.92 -4.24
CA VAL A 152 14.57 -13.16 -3.66
C VAL A 152 13.80 -13.57 -2.40
N THR A 153 13.58 -12.65 -1.47
CA THR A 153 12.99 -12.96 -0.16
C THR A 153 11.49 -13.23 -0.24
N SER A 154 10.74 -12.51 -1.07
CA SER A 154 9.30 -12.72 -1.26
C SER A 154 8.96 -13.91 -2.15
N GLY A 155 9.85 -14.28 -3.09
CA GLY A 155 9.62 -15.33 -4.07
C GLY A 155 8.78 -14.90 -5.29
N TYR A 156 8.50 -13.60 -5.45
CA TYR A 156 7.91 -13.02 -6.66
C TYR A 156 9.01 -12.45 -7.55
N GLY A 157 9.65 -13.30 -8.35
CA GLY A 157 10.80 -12.93 -9.20
C GLY A 157 10.48 -11.89 -10.27
N HIS A 158 9.22 -11.69 -10.65
CA HIS A 158 8.78 -10.74 -11.67
C HIS A 158 8.40 -9.37 -11.09
N ILE A 159 8.17 -9.25 -9.76
CA ILE A 159 7.79 -7.99 -9.13
C ILE A 159 9.01 -7.09 -8.94
N PHE A 160 8.87 -5.81 -9.31
CA PHE A 160 9.88 -4.79 -9.11
C PHE A 160 9.29 -3.62 -8.31
N ASP A 161 10.09 -2.57 -8.01
CA ASP A 161 9.68 -1.43 -7.18
C ASP A 161 8.99 -1.81 -5.85
N SER A 162 9.65 -2.65 -5.06
CA SER A 162 9.12 -3.15 -3.78
C SER A 162 8.67 -2.05 -2.81
N GLN A 163 9.17 -0.82 -3.00
CA GLN A 163 8.91 0.33 -2.12
C GLN A 163 7.75 1.22 -2.59
N CYS A 164 7.17 0.97 -3.75
CA CYS A 164 5.95 1.67 -4.15
C CYS A 164 4.78 1.21 -3.27
N GLY A 165 4.18 2.14 -2.54
CA GLY A 165 3.04 1.88 -1.66
C GLY A 165 1.68 1.93 -2.37
N TYR A 166 1.62 2.38 -3.64
CA TYR A 166 0.39 2.43 -4.42
C TYR A 166 0.04 1.02 -4.88
N THR A 167 -0.95 0.43 -4.25
CA THR A 167 -1.30 -0.98 -4.44
C THR A 167 -2.80 -1.18 -4.38
N ALA A 168 -3.29 -2.22 -5.05
CA ALA A 168 -4.68 -2.66 -4.98
C ALA A 168 -4.75 -4.15 -4.63
N ILE A 169 -5.65 -4.53 -3.74
CA ILE A 169 -5.80 -5.90 -3.25
C ILE A 169 -7.27 -6.32 -3.29
N HIS A 170 -7.53 -7.49 -3.85
CA HIS A 170 -8.86 -8.09 -3.85
C HIS A 170 -9.19 -8.70 -2.48
N ARG A 171 -10.45 -8.64 -2.05
CA ARG A 171 -10.92 -9.19 -0.76
C ARG A 171 -10.55 -10.65 -0.54
N ARG A 172 -10.50 -11.47 -1.61
CA ARG A 172 -10.10 -12.88 -1.51
C ARG A 172 -8.63 -13.04 -1.07
N ALA A 173 -7.72 -12.16 -1.54
CA ALA A 173 -6.34 -12.15 -1.10
C ALA A 173 -6.21 -11.66 0.35
N LEU A 174 -7.00 -10.64 0.76
CA LEU A 174 -7.06 -10.20 2.16
C LEU A 174 -7.54 -11.33 3.08
N GLY A 175 -8.55 -12.10 2.67
CA GLY A 175 -9.07 -13.24 3.43
C GLY A 175 -8.13 -14.44 3.51
N SER A 176 -7.09 -14.50 2.68
CA SER A 176 -6.12 -15.60 2.66
C SER A 176 -4.90 -15.39 3.56
N ILE A 177 -4.76 -14.21 4.17
CA ILE A 177 -3.63 -13.84 5.03
C ILE A 177 -4.09 -13.35 6.39
N ASP A 178 -3.24 -13.54 7.39
CA ASP A 178 -3.42 -12.95 8.72
C ASP A 178 -2.88 -11.50 8.72
N LEU A 179 -3.79 -10.53 8.75
CA LEU A 179 -3.46 -9.10 8.77
C LEU A 179 -2.78 -8.66 10.07
N ASP A 180 -3.00 -9.35 11.20
CA ASP A 180 -2.36 -9.04 12.47
C ASP A 180 -0.89 -9.46 12.49
N ALA A 181 -0.54 -10.44 11.69
CA ALA A 181 0.81 -10.92 11.56
C ALA A 181 1.66 -10.07 10.58
N VAL A 182 1.06 -9.17 9.79
CA VAL A 182 1.78 -8.28 8.87
C VAL A 182 2.66 -7.30 9.65
N TRP A 183 3.89 -7.07 9.16
CA TRP A 183 4.80 -6.12 9.79
C TRP A 183 4.19 -4.71 9.87
N ALA A 184 4.17 -4.14 11.07
CA ALA A 184 3.42 -2.92 11.35
C ALA A 184 4.09 -1.62 10.85
N ARG A 185 5.43 -1.61 10.67
CA ARG A 185 6.21 -0.40 10.37
C ARG A 185 6.85 -0.44 8.98
N TYR A 186 7.84 0.41 8.70
CA TYR A 186 8.59 0.39 7.43
C TYR A 186 9.13 -1.01 7.12
N GLY A 187 9.00 -1.42 5.86
CA GLY A 187 9.27 -2.78 5.40
C GLY A 187 8.01 -3.66 5.27
N TYR A 188 6.83 -3.18 5.70
CA TYR A 188 5.58 -3.93 5.56
C TYR A 188 5.32 -4.45 4.13
N PRO A 189 5.66 -3.76 3.03
CA PRO A 189 5.39 -4.28 1.69
C PRO A 189 6.14 -5.59 1.42
N ASN A 190 7.35 -5.72 1.98
CA ASN A 190 8.17 -6.92 1.81
C ASN A 190 7.57 -8.11 2.58
N ASP A 191 7.12 -7.88 3.83
CA ASP A 191 6.46 -8.91 4.64
C ASP A 191 5.10 -9.31 4.04
N LEU A 192 4.31 -8.32 3.58
CA LEU A 192 3.03 -8.56 2.91
C LEU A 192 3.22 -9.44 1.66
N LEU A 193 4.15 -9.09 0.76
CA LEU A 193 4.43 -9.89 -0.44
C LEU A 193 4.80 -11.33 -0.10
N SER A 194 5.61 -11.55 0.93
CA SER A 194 5.99 -12.90 1.36
C SER A 194 4.78 -13.71 1.84
N ARG A 195 3.86 -13.08 2.59
CA ARG A 195 2.60 -13.73 3.05
C ARG A 195 1.67 -14.05 1.90
N LEU A 196 1.51 -13.09 0.97
CA LEU A 196 0.73 -13.31 -0.24
C LEU A 196 1.30 -14.47 -1.08
N ARG A 197 2.63 -14.60 -1.15
CA ARG A 197 3.28 -15.73 -1.84
C ARG A 197 2.98 -17.07 -1.18
N VAL A 198 3.04 -17.13 0.14
CA VAL A 198 2.69 -18.33 0.91
C VAL A 198 1.22 -18.72 0.71
N ALA A 199 0.34 -17.73 0.59
CA ALA A 199 -1.09 -17.94 0.33
C ALA A 199 -1.42 -18.22 -1.16
N GLY A 200 -0.42 -18.27 -2.07
CA GLY A 200 -0.65 -18.56 -3.49
C GLY A 200 -1.31 -17.43 -4.28
N VAL A 201 -1.25 -16.19 -3.78
CA VAL A 201 -1.90 -15.01 -4.39
C VAL A 201 -1.23 -14.64 -5.71
N ARG A 202 -2.02 -14.34 -6.74
CA ARG A 202 -1.52 -13.83 -8.03
C ARG A 202 -1.20 -12.35 -7.92
N VAL A 203 0.05 -11.98 -8.18
CA VAL A 203 0.56 -10.61 -8.05
C VAL A 203 1.10 -10.12 -9.38
N VAL A 204 0.76 -8.88 -9.76
CA VAL A 204 1.28 -8.22 -10.96
C VAL A 204 1.73 -6.79 -10.66
N ASP A 205 2.70 -6.30 -11.44
CA ASP A 205 3.12 -4.89 -11.47
C ASP A 205 2.41 -4.14 -12.59
N VAL A 206 2.06 -2.88 -12.33
CA VAL A 206 1.54 -1.95 -13.34
C VAL A 206 2.29 -0.61 -13.29
N PRO A 207 2.46 0.11 -14.41
CA PRO A 207 3.10 1.41 -14.41
C PRO A 207 2.30 2.42 -13.60
N VAL A 208 3.00 3.18 -12.75
CA VAL A 208 2.45 4.33 -12.03
C VAL A 208 3.42 5.51 -12.09
N ARG A 209 2.89 6.73 -12.05
CA ARG A 209 3.69 7.95 -12.11
C ARG A 209 4.57 8.13 -10.88
N PRO A 210 5.86 8.44 -11.07
CA PRO A 210 6.75 8.84 -9.98
C PRO A 210 6.50 10.31 -9.63
N ILE A 211 5.89 10.59 -8.47
CA ILE A 211 5.65 11.97 -8.00
C ILE A 211 6.67 12.31 -6.91
N TYR A 212 7.54 13.27 -7.22
CA TYR A 212 8.54 13.85 -6.31
C TYR A 212 8.45 15.37 -6.39
N GLY A 213 7.76 16.01 -5.45
CA GLY A 213 7.63 17.46 -5.38
C GLY A 213 8.78 18.12 -4.59
N GLU A 214 8.89 19.45 -4.65
CA GLU A 214 9.92 20.25 -3.95
C GLU A 214 9.92 20.04 -2.43
N HIS A 215 8.78 19.74 -1.84
CA HIS A 215 8.60 19.48 -0.40
C HIS A 215 8.59 17.99 -0.04
N TRP A 216 9.07 17.14 -0.96
CA TRP A 216 9.11 15.71 -0.74
C TRP A 216 10.10 15.35 0.38
N ARG A 217 9.64 14.55 1.33
CA ARG A 217 10.49 13.97 2.37
C ARG A 217 10.44 12.45 2.29
N SER A 218 11.61 11.85 2.40
CA SER A 218 11.71 10.39 2.46
C SER A 218 11.24 9.87 3.82
N GLY A 219 10.27 8.93 3.82
CA GLY A 219 10.01 8.11 5.00
C GLY A 219 11.12 7.08 5.27
N ILE A 220 11.96 6.78 4.25
CA ILE A 220 13.11 5.89 4.40
C ILE A 220 14.37 6.77 4.50
N ASN A 221 15.04 6.71 5.64
CA ASN A 221 16.33 7.34 5.90
C ASN A 221 17.43 6.27 6.10
N PHE A 222 18.68 6.70 6.26
CA PHE A 222 19.80 5.78 6.49
C PHE A 222 19.54 4.82 7.66
N GLY A 223 18.94 5.30 8.77
CA GLY A 223 18.60 4.46 9.91
C GLY A 223 17.62 3.33 9.54
N THR A 224 16.54 3.65 8.81
CA THR A 224 15.55 2.62 8.39
C THR A 224 16.11 1.67 7.33
N ALA A 225 17.09 2.09 6.52
CA ALA A 225 17.77 1.21 5.57
C ALA A 225 18.63 0.14 6.28
N PHE A 226 19.19 0.44 7.45
CA PHE A 226 19.95 -0.52 8.26
C PHE A 226 19.08 -1.30 9.25
N HIS A 227 18.00 -0.72 9.76
CA HIS A 227 17.03 -1.34 10.65
C HIS A 227 15.69 -0.56 10.55
N PRO A 228 14.52 -1.20 10.29
CA PRO A 228 14.25 -2.65 10.38
C PRO A 228 14.30 -3.40 9.04
N ILE A 229 14.56 -2.75 7.90
CA ILE A 229 14.35 -3.35 6.56
C ILE A 229 15.10 -4.68 6.37
N PRO A 230 16.42 -4.82 6.65
CA PRO A 230 17.11 -6.10 6.50
C PRO A 230 16.52 -7.21 7.38
N TRP A 231 16.11 -6.86 8.61
CA TRP A 231 15.45 -7.81 9.51
C TRP A 231 14.10 -8.29 8.94
N VAL A 232 13.30 -7.38 8.39
CA VAL A 232 12.02 -7.73 7.76
C VAL A 232 12.23 -8.64 6.56
N LEU A 233 13.24 -8.39 5.73
CA LEU A 233 13.59 -9.25 4.60
C LEU A 233 13.97 -10.67 5.06
N LEU A 234 14.79 -10.80 6.08
CA LEU A 234 15.16 -12.09 6.66
C LEU A 234 13.96 -12.82 7.27
N ARG A 235 13.13 -12.10 8.02
CA ARG A 235 11.87 -12.64 8.56
C ARG A 235 10.95 -13.13 7.46
N SER A 236 10.76 -12.34 6.41
CA SER A 236 9.92 -12.65 5.27
C SER A 236 10.41 -13.91 4.54
N TRP A 237 11.71 -14.00 4.33
CA TRP A 237 12.35 -15.19 3.76
C TRP A 237 12.15 -16.43 4.64
N GLY A 238 12.39 -16.32 5.95
CA GLY A 238 12.17 -17.40 6.91
C GLY A 238 10.73 -17.89 6.95
N THR A 239 9.75 -16.96 6.93
CA THR A 239 8.31 -17.29 6.88
C THR A 239 7.98 -18.12 5.64
N ARG A 240 8.48 -17.71 4.47
CA ARG A 240 8.27 -18.43 3.21
C ARG A 240 8.94 -19.81 3.22
N LEU A 241 10.19 -19.89 3.67
CA LEU A 241 10.93 -21.15 3.73
C LEU A 241 10.24 -22.17 4.66
N ALA A 242 9.81 -21.71 5.84
CA ALA A 242 9.08 -22.55 6.78
C ALA A 242 7.74 -23.07 6.21
N ALA A 243 7.05 -22.25 5.40
CA ALA A 243 5.83 -22.67 4.72
C ALA A 243 6.12 -23.72 3.64
N GLN A 244 7.18 -23.54 2.84
CA GLN A 244 7.60 -24.52 1.82
C GLN A 244 7.97 -25.86 2.45
N LEU A 245 8.73 -25.86 3.55
CA LEU A 245 9.10 -27.09 4.26
C LEU A 245 7.90 -27.81 4.86
N ARG A 246 6.87 -27.08 5.33
CA ARG A 246 5.63 -27.70 5.83
C ARG A 246 4.83 -28.36 4.72
N ASN A 247 4.77 -27.75 3.54
CA ASN A 247 4.05 -28.32 2.39
C ASN A 247 4.76 -29.57 1.86
N ALA A 248 6.10 -29.53 1.72
CA ALA A 248 6.89 -30.67 1.29
C ALA A 248 6.85 -31.90 2.24
N ARG A 249 6.35 -31.76 3.46
CA ARG A 249 6.16 -32.86 4.41
C ARG A 249 4.74 -33.45 4.39
N ARG A 250 3.83 -32.82 3.64
CA ARG A 250 2.43 -33.24 3.50
C ARG A 250 2.15 -33.99 2.21
N ASP A 251 3.04 -33.81 1.22
CA ASP A 251 3.12 -34.56 -0.03
C ASP A 251 3.98 -35.81 0.18
#